data_d58d0be7228556a584c9c2ba7c9bfc16
#
_entry.id   d58d0be7228556a584c9c2ba7c9bfc16
#
_cell.length_a   1.000
_cell.length_b   1.000
_cell.length_c   1.000
_cell.angle_alpha   90.00
_cell.angle_beta   90.00
_cell.angle_gamma   90.00
#
_symmetry.space_group_name_H-M   'P 1'
#
loop_
_entity.id
_entity.type
_entity.pdbx_description
1 polymer ?
#
loop_
_entity_poly.entity_id
_entity_poly.type
_entity_poly.pdbx_seq_one_letter_code
_entity_poly.pdbx_strand_id
1 'polypeptide(L)'
;MSDVIRETTMKIERETLSERACLSENSRGRQRDEDECPIRTSFQRDRDRIVHSNAFRRLKHKTQVFLSPAGDHYRTRLTHTLEVAQIARTIARALRLNEDLTEAVALGHDLGHTPFGHAGERALNDVCSLGFKHYEQSLRVVDKLEKLSLIHI
;
A
#
# COMPACT_ATOMS: atom_id res chain seq x y z
N MET A 1 -5.61 27.57 11.34
CA MET A 1 -5.48 27.60 9.86
C MET A 1 -5.10 26.24 9.26
N SER A 2 -4.36 25.39 9.99
CA SER A 2 -3.94 24.04 9.52
C SER A 2 -5.07 23.00 9.51
N ASP A 3 -6.02 23.05 10.44
CA ASP A 3 -7.15 22.10 10.51
C ASP A 3 -8.11 22.24 9.32
N VAL A 4 -8.12 23.43 8.71
CA VAL A 4 -8.97 23.73 7.55
C VAL A 4 -8.65 22.88 6.32
N ILE A 5 -7.40 22.48 6.10
CA ILE A 5 -7.00 21.76 4.87
C ILE A 5 -7.47 20.31 4.91
N ARG A 6 -7.20 19.59 6.01
CA ARG A 6 -7.67 18.21 6.19
C ARG A 6 -9.20 18.14 6.18
N GLU A 7 -9.85 19.01 6.96
CA GLU A 7 -11.31 19.06 7.03
C GLU A 7 -11.96 19.38 5.68
N THR A 8 -11.34 20.27 4.90
CA THR A 8 -11.79 20.56 3.54
C THR A 8 -11.70 19.33 2.66
N THR A 9 -10.61 18.57 2.74
CA THR A 9 -10.45 17.31 1.98
C THR A 9 -11.52 16.29 2.39
N MET A 10 -11.75 16.09 3.69
CA MET A 10 -12.79 15.18 4.19
C MET A 10 -14.21 15.62 3.79
N LYS A 11 -14.47 16.91 3.72
CA LYS A 11 -15.73 17.45 3.19
C LYS A 11 -15.89 17.13 1.70
N ILE A 12 -14.85 17.33 0.90
CA ILE A 12 -14.86 16.98 -0.52
C ILE A 12 -15.10 15.47 -0.71
N GLU A 13 -14.47 14.61 0.09
CA GLU A 13 -14.72 13.17 0.07
C GLU A 13 -16.22 12.86 0.26
N ARG A 14 -16.87 13.45 1.27
CA ARG A 14 -18.31 13.26 1.55
C ARG A 14 -19.22 13.73 0.41
N GLU A 15 -18.84 14.82 -0.25
CA GLU A 15 -19.67 15.43 -1.30
C GLU A 15 -19.49 14.76 -2.67
N THR A 16 -18.33 14.15 -2.94
CA THR A 16 -17.97 13.68 -4.29
C THR A 16 -17.86 12.18 -4.43
N LEU A 17 -17.52 11.46 -3.35
CA LEU A 17 -17.36 10.01 -3.42
C LEU A 17 -18.71 9.29 -3.40
N SER A 18 -18.71 8.05 -3.89
CA SER A 18 -19.91 7.22 -3.90
C SER A 18 -20.24 6.73 -2.49
N GLU A 19 -21.49 6.35 -2.27
CA GLU A 19 -21.97 5.75 -0.99
C GLU A 19 -21.19 4.48 -0.59
N ARG A 20 -20.53 3.82 -1.54
CA ARG A 20 -19.71 2.63 -1.30
C ARG A 20 -18.26 2.96 -1.00
N ALA A 21 -17.87 4.22 -1.06
CA ALA A 21 -16.50 4.64 -0.79
C ALA A 21 -16.21 4.60 0.71
N CYS A 22 -15.03 4.16 1.07
CA CYS A 22 -14.51 4.32 2.42
C CYS A 22 -14.02 5.76 2.59
N LEU A 23 -14.67 6.53 3.44
CA LEU A 23 -14.26 7.90 3.76
C LEU A 23 -13.14 7.90 4.80
N SER A 24 -12.24 8.85 4.71
CA SER A 24 -11.12 8.98 5.66
C SER A 24 -11.59 9.17 7.10
N GLU A 25 -12.73 9.83 7.31
CA GLU A 25 -13.34 10.03 8.64
C GLU A 25 -13.89 8.74 9.26
N ASN A 26 -14.24 7.74 8.43
CA ASN A 26 -14.78 6.45 8.87
C ASN A 26 -13.67 5.39 9.04
N SER A 27 -12.41 5.79 9.11
CA SER A 27 -11.31 4.84 9.33
C SER A 27 -11.44 4.18 10.70
N ARG A 28 -11.01 2.92 10.80
CA ARG A 28 -11.02 2.18 12.08
C ARG A 28 -9.90 2.60 13.04
N GLY A 29 -9.15 3.63 12.69
CA GLY A 29 -8.03 4.12 13.48
C GLY A 29 -6.76 3.31 13.28
N ARG A 30 -5.76 3.56 14.11
CA ARG A 30 -4.42 2.99 14.06
C ARG A 30 -4.18 2.09 15.27
N GLN A 31 -3.25 1.13 15.15
CA GLN A 31 -2.83 0.31 16.31
C GLN A 31 -2.22 1.16 17.44
N ARG A 32 -1.64 2.29 17.09
CA ARG A 32 -1.07 3.25 18.04
C ARG A 32 -1.73 4.59 17.83
N ASP A 33 -2.18 5.17 18.93
CA ASP A 33 -2.69 6.54 18.89
C ASP A 33 -1.58 7.50 18.47
N GLU A 34 -1.90 8.33 17.53
CA GLU A 34 -1.02 9.36 16.97
C GLU A 34 -1.83 10.62 16.70
N ASP A 35 -1.18 11.76 16.92
CA ASP A 35 -1.77 13.03 16.58
C ASP A 35 -2.15 13.08 15.10
N GLU A 36 -3.32 13.63 14.84
CA GLU A 36 -3.81 13.81 13.49
C GLU A 36 -2.96 14.83 12.73
N CYS A 37 -2.74 14.57 11.44
CA CYS A 37 -2.04 15.53 10.60
C CYS A 37 -2.97 16.68 10.24
N PRO A 38 -2.57 17.95 10.42
CA PRO A 38 -3.44 19.07 10.09
C PRO A 38 -3.70 19.25 8.59
N ILE A 39 -2.90 18.63 7.74
CA ILE A 39 -2.95 18.82 6.28
C ILE A 39 -3.49 17.59 5.59
N ARG A 40 -3.01 16.38 5.96
CA ARG A 40 -3.27 15.12 5.26
C ARG A 40 -4.33 14.31 5.96
N THR A 41 -5.20 13.69 5.18
CA THR A 41 -6.11 12.64 5.68
C THR A 41 -5.32 11.41 6.14
N SER A 42 -6.00 10.52 6.84
CA SER A 42 -5.42 9.29 7.35
C SER A 42 -4.85 8.40 6.23
N PHE A 43 -5.59 8.28 5.13
CA PHE A 43 -5.18 7.46 3.98
C PHE A 43 -3.99 8.06 3.22
N GLN A 44 -3.92 9.38 3.10
CA GLN A 44 -2.78 10.08 2.53
C GLN A 44 -1.50 9.83 3.36
N ARG A 45 -1.63 9.87 4.71
CA ARG A 45 -0.50 9.55 5.58
C ARG A 45 -0.02 8.12 5.39
N ASP A 46 -0.91 7.17 5.22
CA ASP A 46 -0.56 5.77 5.04
C ASP A 46 0.15 5.52 3.72
N ARG A 47 -0.36 6.10 2.64
CA ARG A 47 0.32 6.09 1.34
C ARG A 47 1.76 6.62 1.45
N ASP A 48 1.92 7.79 2.06
CA ASP A 48 3.23 8.42 2.22
C ASP A 48 4.17 7.55 3.08
N ARG A 49 3.68 6.95 4.16
CA ARG A 49 4.45 6.03 5.01
C ARG A 49 4.94 4.81 4.24
N ILE A 50 4.07 4.21 3.44
CA ILE A 50 4.42 3.06 2.59
C ILE A 50 5.55 3.44 1.64
N VAL A 51 5.40 4.53 0.88
CA VAL A 51 6.40 4.99 -0.11
C VAL A 51 7.75 5.28 0.55
N HIS A 52 7.75 5.84 1.75
CA HIS A 52 8.97 6.16 2.48
C HIS A 52 9.58 4.98 3.25
N SER A 53 8.91 3.82 3.31
CA SER A 53 9.42 2.64 4.01
C SER A 53 10.64 2.01 3.33
N ASN A 54 11.48 1.34 4.11
CA ASN A 54 12.59 0.58 3.56
C ASN A 54 12.10 -0.63 2.75
N ALA A 55 10.99 -1.24 3.16
CA ALA A 55 10.39 -2.35 2.45
C ALA A 55 9.99 -1.95 1.02
N PHE A 56 9.38 -0.78 0.83
CA PHE A 56 9.03 -0.25 -0.49
C PHE A 56 10.27 0.00 -1.35
N ARG A 57 11.31 0.61 -0.81
CA ARG A 57 12.58 0.83 -1.53
C ARG A 57 13.24 -0.48 -1.97
N ARG A 58 13.10 -1.55 -1.18
CA ARG A 58 13.65 -2.88 -1.53
C ARG A 58 12.95 -3.53 -2.72
N LEU A 59 11.74 -3.10 -3.10
CA LEU A 59 11.04 -3.63 -4.27
C LEU A 59 11.83 -3.42 -5.58
N LYS A 60 12.68 -2.40 -5.66
CA LYS A 60 13.56 -2.18 -6.82
C LYS A 60 14.57 -3.31 -7.05
N HIS A 61 14.92 -4.04 -6.00
CA HIS A 61 15.90 -5.15 -6.05
C HIS A 61 15.24 -6.53 -6.14
N LYS A 62 13.90 -6.58 -6.19
CA LYS A 62 13.16 -7.81 -6.36
C LYS A 62 12.66 -7.91 -7.80
N THR A 63 13.02 -8.98 -8.50
CA THR A 63 12.51 -9.26 -9.84
C THR A 63 11.07 -9.77 -9.75
N GLN A 64 10.25 -9.47 -10.75
CA GLN A 64 8.87 -9.95 -10.79
C GLN A 64 8.78 -11.39 -11.30
N VAL A 65 9.62 -11.76 -12.27
CA VAL A 65 9.73 -13.07 -12.90
C VAL A 65 11.21 -13.33 -13.19
N PHE A 66 11.61 -14.55 -13.47
CA PHE A 66 12.98 -15.01 -13.65
C PHE A 66 13.92 -14.07 -14.41
N LEU A 67 15.21 -14.11 -14.01
CA LEU A 67 16.32 -13.50 -14.68
C LEU A 67 16.33 -13.88 -16.18
N SER A 68 15.98 -12.96 -17.04
CA SER A 68 16.34 -13.06 -18.46
C SER A 68 17.71 -12.41 -18.63
N PRO A 69 18.69 -13.10 -19.21
CA PRO A 69 20.07 -12.64 -19.22
C PRO A 69 20.39 -11.53 -20.23
N ALA A 70 19.45 -10.98 -20.93
CA ALA A 70 19.71 -9.97 -21.95
C ALA A 70 18.64 -8.88 -22.03
N GLY A 71 19.03 -7.65 -21.67
CA GLY A 71 18.32 -6.44 -22.07
C GLY A 71 17.79 -5.56 -20.94
N ASP A 72 17.71 -4.29 -21.23
CA ASP A 72 17.35 -3.15 -20.36
C ASP A 72 15.87 -3.14 -19.91
N HIS A 73 15.09 -4.18 -20.18
CA HIS A 73 13.64 -4.24 -19.95
C HIS A 73 13.23 -5.05 -18.71
N TYR A 74 14.04 -5.03 -17.64
CA TYR A 74 13.67 -5.74 -16.42
C TYR A 74 12.55 -5.01 -15.69
N ARG A 75 11.38 -5.66 -15.65
CA ARG A 75 10.28 -5.23 -14.79
C ARG A 75 10.60 -5.57 -13.34
N THR A 76 10.98 -4.60 -12.56
CA THR A 76 11.15 -4.76 -11.11
C THR A 76 9.78 -4.80 -10.43
N ARG A 77 9.71 -5.34 -9.20
CA ARG A 77 8.48 -5.26 -8.41
C ARG A 77 8.06 -3.83 -8.12
N LEU A 78 9.01 -2.91 -8.00
CA LEU A 78 8.71 -1.50 -7.83
C LEU A 78 7.94 -0.94 -9.03
N THR A 79 8.41 -1.19 -10.24
CA THR A 79 7.72 -0.73 -11.47
C THR A 79 6.32 -1.34 -11.57
N HIS A 80 6.20 -2.63 -11.30
CA HIS A 80 4.90 -3.31 -11.26
C HIS A 80 3.95 -2.66 -10.25
N THR A 81 4.40 -2.44 -9.03
CA THR A 81 3.60 -1.84 -7.96
C THR A 81 3.09 -0.45 -8.35
N LEU A 82 3.94 0.37 -9.00
CA LEU A 82 3.56 1.70 -9.50
C LEU A 82 2.51 1.61 -10.63
N GLU A 83 2.66 0.67 -11.56
CA GLU A 83 1.68 0.44 -12.64
C GLU A 83 0.33 -0.02 -12.08
N VAL A 84 0.35 -0.95 -11.12
CA VAL A 84 -0.87 -1.40 -10.42
C VAL A 84 -1.55 -0.23 -9.71
N ALA A 85 -0.79 0.60 -9.00
CA ALA A 85 -1.33 1.76 -8.30
C ALA A 85 -1.96 2.77 -9.27
N GLN A 86 -1.33 3.02 -10.42
CA GLN A 86 -1.87 3.91 -11.45
C GLN A 86 -3.20 3.41 -12.01
N ILE A 87 -3.27 2.11 -12.36
CA ILE A 87 -4.50 1.50 -12.90
C ILE A 87 -5.60 1.49 -11.84
N ALA A 88 -5.26 1.10 -10.62
CA ALA A 88 -6.20 1.03 -9.50
C ALA A 88 -6.81 2.41 -9.19
N ARG A 89 -6.01 3.47 -9.19
CA ARG A 89 -6.50 4.85 -9.02
C ARG A 89 -7.44 5.26 -10.15
N THR A 90 -7.12 4.90 -11.38
CA THR A 90 -7.99 5.22 -12.54
C THR A 90 -9.37 4.57 -12.36
N ILE A 91 -9.40 3.31 -11.92
CA ILE A 91 -10.65 2.58 -11.64
C ILE A 91 -11.38 3.21 -10.44
N ALA A 92 -10.66 3.51 -9.36
CA ALA A 92 -11.23 4.14 -8.17
C ALA A 92 -11.91 5.47 -8.50
N ARG A 93 -11.24 6.30 -9.31
CA ARG A 93 -11.79 7.58 -9.79
C ARG A 93 -13.06 7.38 -10.62
N ALA A 94 -13.06 6.45 -11.56
CA ALA A 94 -14.22 6.15 -12.40
C ALA A 94 -15.43 5.69 -11.57
N LEU A 95 -15.19 4.96 -10.48
CA LEU A 95 -16.21 4.47 -9.56
C LEU A 95 -16.53 5.43 -8.41
N ARG A 96 -15.90 6.59 -8.35
CA ARG A 96 -15.96 7.56 -7.23
C ARG A 96 -15.62 6.92 -5.88
N LEU A 97 -14.62 6.05 -5.85
CA LEU A 97 -14.05 5.49 -4.62
C LEU A 97 -12.91 6.36 -4.12
N ASN A 98 -12.44 6.12 -2.89
CA ASN A 98 -11.32 6.86 -2.31
C ASN A 98 -10.00 6.48 -3.00
N GLU A 99 -9.45 7.41 -3.78
CA GLU A 99 -8.22 7.20 -4.53
C GLU A 99 -7.00 7.04 -3.62
N ASP A 100 -6.91 7.81 -2.53
CA ASP A 100 -5.77 7.77 -1.60
C ASP A 100 -5.70 6.41 -0.89
N LEU A 101 -6.85 5.87 -0.47
CA LEU A 101 -6.92 4.53 0.10
C LEU A 101 -6.52 3.47 -0.93
N THR A 102 -7.08 3.55 -2.13
CA THR A 102 -6.80 2.59 -3.22
C THR A 102 -5.31 2.60 -3.57
N GLU A 103 -4.70 3.77 -3.64
CA GLU A 103 -3.27 3.91 -3.89
C GLU A 103 -2.44 3.32 -2.76
N ALA A 104 -2.78 3.59 -1.50
CA ALA A 104 -2.08 3.04 -0.34
C ALA A 104 -2.10 1.50 -0.35
N VAL A 105 -3.27 0.89 -0.60
CA VAL A 105 -3.41 -0.57 -0.72
C VAL A 105 -2.58 -1.11 -1.88
N ALA A 106 -2.67 -0.47 -3.06
CA ALA A 106 -1.92 -0.89 -4.24
C ALA A 106 -0.41 -0.78 -4.06
N LEU A 107 0.09 0.24 -3.37
CA LEU A 107 1.52 0.38 -3.05
C LEU A 107 1.99 -0.60 -1.98
N GLY A 108 1.10 -1.01 -1.08
CA GLY A 108 1.41 -1.90 0.03
C GLY A 108 1.35 -3.39 -0.28
N HIS A 109 0.65 -3.81 -1.34
CA HIS A 109 0.29 -5.21 -1.57
C HIS A 109 1.48 -6.16 -1.70
N ASP A 110 2.60 -5.70 -2.26
CA ASP A 110 3.78 -6.51 -2.60
C ASP A 110 4.97 -6.35 -1.61
N LEU A 111 4.82 -5.60 -0.52
CA LEU A 111 5.91 -5.32 0.43
C LEU A 111 6.52 -6.59 1.04
N GLY A 112 5.68 -7.58 1.32
CA GLY A 112 6.07 -8.87 1.89
C GLY A 112 6.50 -9.92 0.89
N HIS A 113 6.54 -9.62 -0.39
CA HIS A 113 6.89 -10.60 -1.41
C HIS A 113 8.35 -11.06 -1.31
N THR A 114 8.58 -12.34 -1.57
CA THR A 114 9.90 -12.96 -1.52
C THR A 114 10.75 -12.63 -2.75
N PRO A 115 12.08 -12.77 -2.69
CA PRO A 115 12.90 -12.91 -3.89
C PRO A 115 12.37 -14.08 -4.75
N PHE A 116 12.52 -13.98 -6.08
CA PHE A 116 12.05 -14.96 -7.05
C PHE A 116 10.52 -15.14 -7.14
N GLY A 117 9.77 -14.15 -6.69
CA GLY A 117 8.31 -14.11 -6.84
C GLY A 117 7.59 -15.29 -6.21
N HIS A 118 6.57 -15.80 -6.90
CA HIS A 118 5.78 -16.94 -6.43
C HIS A 118 6.58 -18.26 -6.34
N ALA A 119 7.70 -18.40 -7.07
CA ALA A 119 8.56 -19.56 -6.89
C ALA A 119 9.24 -19.55 -5.52
N GLY A 120 9.76 -18.39 -5.10
CA GLY A 120 10.30 -18.22 -3.75
C GLY A 120 9.24 -18.36 -2.66
N GLU A 121 8.03 -17.87 -2.91
CA GLU A 121 6.89 -18.03 -1.99
C GLU A 121 6.56 -19.52 -1.78
N ARG A 122 6.43 -20.30 -2.87
CA ARG A 122 6.20 -21.76 -2.77
C ARG A 122 7.30 -22.44 -1.99
N ALA A 123 8.56 -22.19 -2.34
CA ALA A 123 9.69 -22.80 -1.65
C ALA A 123 9.70 -22.49 -0.13
N LEU A 124 9.41 -21.25 0.25
CA LEU A 124 9.29 -20.89 1.66
C LEU A 124 8.07 -21.54 2.33
N ASN A 125 6.94 -21.62 1.64
CA ASN A 125 5.76 -22.29 2.15
C ASN A 125 6.00 -23.77 2.44
N ASP A 126 6.78 -24.44 1.60
CA ASP A 126 7.08 -25.87 1.74
C ASP A 126 8.03 -26.18 2.91
N VAL A 127 8.95 -25.26 3.23
CA VAL A 127 9.93 -25.47 4.31
C VAL A 127 9.51 -24.85 5.64
N CYS A 128 8.55 -23.92 5.62
CA CYS A 128 8.09 -23.23 6.82
C CYS A 128 6.93 -24.00 7.45
N SER A 129 7.09 -24.44 8.70
CA SER A 129 6.06 -25.19 9.43
C SER A 129 4.72 -24.45 9.58
N LEU A 130 4.75 -23.12 9.57
CA LEU A 130 3.56 -22.26 9.64
C LEU A 130 3.02 -21.86 8.27
N GLY A 131 3.66 -22.31 7.19
CA GLY A 131 3.42 -21.82 5.84
C GLY A 131 3.95 -20.41 5.64
N PHE A 132 3.88 -19.94 4.37
CA PHE A 132 4.28 -18.58 4.01
C PHE A 132 3.36 -18.03 2.92
N LYS A 133 2.81 -16.83 3.15
CA LYS A 133 2.00 -16.11 2.17
C LYS A 133 2.44 -14.65 2.11
N HIS A 134 2.73 -14.15 0.90
CA HIS A 134 3.27 -12.81 0.72
C HIS A 134 2.35 -11.71 1.24
N TYR A 135 1.03 -11.85 1.12
CA TYR A 135 0.08 -10.87 1.62
C TYR A 135 0.04 -10.79 3.15
N GLU A 136 0.11 -11.93 3.85
CA GLU A 136 0.24 -11.96 5.33
C GLU A 136 1.57 -11.35 5.76
N GLN A 137 2.63 -11.64 5.00
CA GLN A 137 3.94 -11.04 5.26
C GLN A 137 3.93 -9.52 4.95
N SER A 138 3.17 -9.03 3.97
CA SER A 138 3.02 -7.60 3.73
C SER A 138 2.42 -6.89 4.94
N LEU A 139 1.36 -7.42 5.54
CA LEU A 139 0.81 -6.91 6.79
C LEU A 139 1.84 -6.94 7.93
N ARG A 140 2.54 -8.06 8.08
CA ARG A 140 3.59 -8.17 9.10
C ARG A 140 4.71 -7.16 8.91
N VAL A 141 5.08 -6.86 7.65
CA VAL A 141 6.10 -5.86 7.33
C VAL A 141 5.66 -4.48 7.83
N VAL A 142 4.46 -4.06 7.51
CA VAL A 142 3.97 -2.72 7.88
C VAL A 142 3.69 -2.59 9.37
N ASP A 143 3.15 -3.61 10.01
CA ASP A 143 2.73 -3.56 11.42
C ASP A 143 3.88 -3.79 12.40
N LYS A 144 4.73 -4.80 12.11
CA LYS A 144 5.74 -5.27 13.07
C LYS A 144 7.16 -4.89 12.72
N LEU A 145 7.55 -5.02 11.44
CA LEU A 145 8.94 -4.84 11.03
C LEU A 145 9.28 -3.38 10.79
N GLU A 146 8.45 -2.68 10.02
CA GLU A 146 8.65 -1.24 9.74
C GLU A 146 7.89 -0.34 10.74
N LYS A 147 6.99 -0.92 11.54
CA LYS A 147 6.20 -0.23 12.57
C LYS A 147 5.50 1.02 12.04
N LEU A 148 4.93 0.93 10.84
CA LEU A 148 4.34 2.07 10.16
C LEU A 148 3.04 2.54 10.82
N SER A 149 2.41 1.69 11.66
CA SER A 149 1.12 2.02 12.30
C SER A 149 0.10 2.51 11.28
N LEU A 150 -0.14 1.69 10.24
CA LEU A 150 -1.14 2.00 9.22
C LEU A 150 -2.55 1.86 9.79
N ILE A 151 -3.52 2.45 9.09
CA ILE A 151 -4.93 2.34 9.45
C ILE A 151 -5.42 0.93 9.16
N HIS A 152 -6.20 0.39 10.09
CA HIS A 152 -6.99 -0.81 9.85
C HIS A 152 -8.27 -0.44 9.09
N ILE A 153 -8.52 -1.16 8.02
CA ILE A 153 -9.73 -1.02 7.18
C ILE A 153 -10.66 -2.20 7.44
#